data_872815c2bbcb5bab21d587873e061497
#
_entry.id   872815c2bbcb5bab21d587873e061497
#
_cell.length_a   1.000
_cell.length_b   1.000
_cell.length_c   1.000
_cell.angle_alpha   90.00
_cell.angle_beta   90.00
_cell.angle_gamma   90.00
#
_symmetry.space_group_name_H-M   'P 1'
#
loop_
_entity.id
_entity.type
_entity.pdbx_description
1 polymer ?
#
loop_
_entity_poly.entity_id
_entity_poly.type
_entity_poly.pdbx_seq_one_letter_code
_entity_poly.pdbx_strand_id
1 'polypeptide(L)'
;MKRYRQHILYISLCLGLLIAPFCCSNIGAKDFVVVIDAGHGGHDPGAIGRISKEKNINLNVALKLGKQIQKNCPDVKVVYTRTRDVFIPLNRRAEIANDAKADLFISIHTNALANNRTAKGASTWTLGLAKSDANLEVAKRENSVILYESDYKTRYAGFNPNSAESYIIFEFMQDKYMSQSVHLASLVQKHFRNTCRRVDRGVHQAGFLVLKASASPVFWSNSALSPHPKKNVI
;
A
#
# COMPACT_ATOMS: atom_id res chain seq x y z
N MET A 1 -47.53 48.23 34.14
CA MET A 1 -46.82 48.37 32.82
C MET A 1 -45.37 47.87 32.84
N LYS A 2 -44.57 48.09 33.89
CA LYS A 2 -43.16 47.59 33.92
C LYS A 2 -42.98 46.07 33.86
N ARG A 3 -43.85 45.27 34.50
CA ARG A 3 -43.75 43.77 34.48
C ARG A 3 -44.04 43.16 33.10
N TYR A 4 -44.96 43.72 32.32
CA TYR A 4 -45.27 43.23 30.97
C TYR A 4 -44.13 43.43 29.99
N ARG A 5 -43.41 44.56 30.13
CA ARG A 5 -42.22 44.80 29.29
C ARG A 5 -41.08 43.84 29.53
N GLN A 6 -40.89 43.36 30.77
CA GLN A 6 -39.87 42.36 31.11
C GLN A 6 -40.19 41.00 30.49
N HIS A 7 -41.47 40.57 30.55
CA HIS A 7 -41.85 39.28 29.95
C HIS A 7 -41.75 39.27 28.44
N ILE A 8 -42.03 40.36 27.75
CA ILE A 8 -41.85 40.48 26.30
C ILE A 8 -40.36 40.43 25.95
N LEU A 9 -39.49 41.03 26.76
CA LEU A 9 -38.05 41.00 26.54
C LEU A 9 -37.46 39.59 26.69
N TYR A 10 -37.89 38.82 27.66
CA TYR A 10 -37.50 37.44 27.88
C TYR A 10 -38.01 36.49 26.78
N ILE A 11 -39.24 36.66 26.32
CA ILE A 11 -39.80 35.89 25.19
C ILE A 11 -39.04 36.20 23.89
N SER A 12 -38.70 37.45 23.64
CA SER A 12 -37.94 37.86 22.47
C SER A 12 -36.51 37.30 22.52
N LEU A 13 -35.86 37.25 23.70
CA LEU A 13 -34.54 36.68 23.91
C LEU A 13 -34.52 35.17 23.72
N CYS A 14 -35.54 34.45 24.22
CA CYS A 14 -35.69 33.01 24.04
C CYS A 14 -36.03 32.64 22.60
N LEU A 15 -36.82 33.46 21.86
CA LEU A 15 -37.09 33.20 20.45
C LEU A 15 -35.88 33.47 19.55
N GLY A 16 -35.03 34.44 19.92
CA GLY A 16 -33.79 34.73 19.23
C GLY A 16 -32.72 33.62 19.35
N LEU A 17 -32.74 32.85 20.46
CA LEU A 17 -31.83 31.70 20.63
C LEU A 17 -32.28 30.43 19.87
N LEU A 18 -33.57 30.36 19.48
CA LEU A 18 -34.12 29.23 18.72
C LEU A 18 -33.93 29.38 17.20
N ILE A 19 -33.52 30.58 16.72
CA ILE A 19 -33.29 30.86 15.28
C ILE A 19 -31.79 31.07 14.98
N ALA A 20 -30.90 30.70 15.92
CA ALA A 20 -29.50 30.58 15.50
C ALA A 20 -29.46 29.53 14.39
N PRO A 21 -29.09 29.88 13.14
CA PRO A 21 -28.89 28.86 12.14
C PRO A 21 -27.81 27.93 12.72
N PHE A 22 -28.19 26.69 12.98
CA PHE A 22 -27.23 25.63 13.19
C PHE A 22 -26.44 25.58 11.89
N CYS A 23 -25.40 26.41 11.78
CA CYS A 23 -24.34 26.19 10.83
C CYS A 23 -23.75 24.85 11.23
N CYS A 24 -24.36 23.76 10.79
CA CYS A 24 -23.68 22.51 10.60
C CYS A 24 -22.56 22.86 9.60
N SER A 25 -21.42 23.32 10.13
CA SER A 25 -20.18 23.21 9.44
C SER A 25 -20.12 21.72 9.11
N ASN A 26 -20.35 21.37 7.85
CA ASN A 26 -19.91 20.10 7.33
C ASN A 26 -18.42 20.10 7.61
N ILE A 27 -18.01 19.55 8.74
CA ILE A 27 -16.66 19.09 8.96
C ILE A 27 -16.59 17.95 7.96
N GLY A 28 -16.21 18.28 6.73
CA GLY A 28 -16.02 17.32 5.67
C GLY A 28 -15.07 16.27 6.26
N ALA A 29 -15.57 15.07 6.47
CA ALA A 29 -14.71 13.98 6.88
C ALA A 29 -13.56 13.96 5.88
N LYS A 30 -12.31 14.04 6.38
CA LYS A 30 -11.13 13.96 5.52
C LYS A 30 -11.24 12.66 4.72
N ASP A 31 -11.17 12.77 3.41
CA ASP A 31 -11.16 11.60 2.54
C ASP A 31 -10.08 10.61 2.99
N PHE A 32 -10.43 9.34 3.11
CA PHE A 32 -9.44 8.31 3.35
C PHE A 32 -8.65 8.07 2.06
N VAL A 33 -7.34 8.28 2.08
CA VAL A 33 -6.49 8.21 0.89
C VAL A 33 -5.76 6.88 0.83
N VAL A 34 -6.04 6.10 -0.21
CA VAL A 34 -5.32 4.86 -0.51
C VAL A 34 -4.39 5.09 -1.70
N VAL A 35 -3.10 4.84 -1.50
CA VAL A 35 -2.13 4.80 -2.61
C VAL A 35 -1.89 3.36 -3.01
N ILE A 36 -2.09 3.06 -4.29
CA ILE A 36 -1.84 1.75 -4.88
C ILE A 36 -0.58 1.82 -5.73
N ASP A 37 0.41 1.06 -5.33
CA ASP A 37 1.67 0.93 -6.05
C ASP A 37 1.65 -0.34 -6.91
N ALA A 38 1.81 -0.17 -8.21
CA ALA A 38 2.04 -1.27 -9.13
C ALA A 38 3.54 -1.50 -9.26
N GLY A 39 4.08 -2.52 -8.62
CA GLY A 39 5.51 -2.82 -8.63
C GLY A 39 6.10 -2.93 -10.04
N HIS A 40 7.39 -2.60 -10.16
CA HIS A 40 8.12 -2.59 -11.44
C HIS A 40 7.57 -1.57 -12.45
N GLY A 41 7.94 -1.70 -13.74
CA GLY A 41 7.45 -0.82 -14.81
C GLY A 41 8.56 -0.30 -15.73
N GLY A 42 8.20 0.06 -16.96
CA GLY A 42 9.15 0.56 -17.95
C GLY A 42 10.25 -0.45 -18.29
N HIS A 43 11.50 -0.07 -18.10
CA HIS A 43 12.66 -0.94 -18.33
C HIS A 43 12.87 -2.02 -17.25
N ASP A 44 12.21 -1.90 -16.09
CA ASP A 44 12.19 -2.95 -15.06
C ASP A 44 11.01 -3.91 -15.31
N PRO A 45 11.24 -5.11 -15.83
CA PRO A 45 10.17 -6.06 -16.12
C PRO A 45 9.64 -6.78 -14.88
N GLY A 46 10.36 -6.75 -13.75
CA GLY A 46 10.16 -7.70 -12.65
C GLY A 46 10.43 -9.13 -13.10
N ALA A 47 9.75 -10.10 -12.50
CA ALA A 47 9.85 -11.49 -12.91
C ALA A 47 9.33 -11.69 -14.33
N ILE A 48 10.11 -12.44 -15.15
CA ILE A 48 9.77 -12.76 -16.54
C ILE A 48 9.17 -14.17 -16.59
N GLY A 49 7.86 -14.22 -16.80
CA GLY A 49 7.14 -15.47 -17.01
C GLY A 49 7.09 -15.87 -18.50
N ARG A 50 6.58 -17.07 -18.77
CA ARG A 50 6.47 -17.58 -20.15
C ARG A 50 5.47 -16.77 -21.01
N ILE A 51 4.45 -16.19 -20.41
CA ILE A 51 3.34 -15.52 -21.11
C ILE A 51 3.34 -14.01 -20.83
N SER A 52 3.76 -13.60 -19.64
CA SER A 52 3.67 -12.21 -19.20
C SER A 52 4.86 -11.82 -18.34
N LYS A 53 5.11 -10.51 -18.25
CA LYS A 53 6.05 -9.91 -17.29
C LYS A 53 5.31 -9.47 -16.05
N GLU A 54 5.94 -9.53 -14.91
CA GLU A 54 5.38 -9.15 -13.62
C GLU A 54 4.81 -7.72 -13.65
N LYS A 55 5.54 -6.75 -14.21
CA LYS A 55 5.11 -5.36 -14.33
C LYS A 55 3.72 -5.18 -14.96
N ASN A 56 3.36 -6.03 -15.93
CA ASN A 56 2.08 -5.94 -16.63
C ASN A 56 0.93 -6.47 -15.77
N ILE A 57 1.21 -7.55 -15.02
CA ILE A 57 0.22 -8.14 -14.12
C ILE A 57 -0.04 -7.21 -12.95
N ASN A 58 1.03 -6.69 -12.33
CA ASN A 58 0.94 -5.75 -11.22
C ASN A 58 0.12 -4.52 -11.59
N LEU A 59 0.36 -3.94 -12.78
CA LEU A 59 -0.41 -2.81 -13.28
C LEU A 59 -1.89 -3.15 -13.45
N ASN A 60 -2.20 -4.28 -14.08
CA ASN A 60 -3.59 -4.70 -14.29
C ASN A 60 -4.34 -4.95 -12.98
N VAL A 61 -3.67 -5.57 -12.00
CA VAL A 61 -4.25 -5.82 -10.68
C VAL A 61 -4.45 -4.50 -9.93
N ALA A 62 -3.46 -3.60 -9.94
CA ALA A 62 -3.55 -2.30 -9.28
C ALA A 62 -4.73 -1.47 -9.82
N LEU A 63 -4.88 -1.39 -11.15
CA LEU A 63 -5.97 -0.64 -11.78
C LEU A 63 -7.34 -1.27 -11.49
N LYS A 64 -7.44 -2.60 -11.47
CA LYS A 64 -8.69 -3.29 -11.11
C LYS A 64 -9.03 -3.08 -9.64
N LEU A 65 -8.04 -3.19 -8.74
CA LEU A 65 -8.24 -2.94 -7.31
C LEU A 65 -8.76 -1.52 -7.06
N GLY A 66 -8.11 -0.52 -7.63
CA GLY A 66 -8.54 0.86 -7.44
C GLY A 66 -9.95 1.14 -7.98
N LYS A 67 -10.32 0.56 -9.14
CA LYS A 67 -11.70 0.63 -9.64
C LYS A 67 -12.71 0.01 -8.68
N GLN A 68 -12.35 -1.12 -8.05
CA GLN A 68 -13.23 -1.77 -7.05
C GLN A 68 -13.36 -0.93 -5.79
N ILE A 69 -12.27 -0.33 -5.31
CA ILE A 69 -12.30 0.58 -4.15
C ILE A 69 -13.21 1.77 -4.47
N GLN A 70 -12.98 2.46 -5.58
CA GLN A 70 -13.78 3.64 -5.98
C GLN A 70 -15.27 3.32 -6.14
N LYS A 71 -15.59 2.11 -6.61
CA LYS A 71 -16.98 1.66 -6.78
C LYS A 71 -17.68 1.36 -5.45
N ASN A 72 -16.97 0.76 -4.49
CA ASN A 72 -17.57 0.21 -3.27
C ASN A 72 -17.33 1.09 -2.03
N CYS A 73 -16.39 2.05 -2.11
CA CYS A 73 -16.01 2.95 -1.02
C CYS A 73 -15.90 4.37 -1.61
N PRO A 74 -17.03 5.07 -1.82
CA PRO A 74 -17.05 6.37 -2.51
C PRO A 74 -16.37 7.49 -1.72
N ASP A 75 -16.17 7.31 -0.42
CA ASP A 75 -15.44 8.17 0.51
C ASP A 75 -13.92 7.93 0.51
N VAL A 76 -13.43 7.00 -0.33
CA VAL A 76 -12.00 6.67 -0.45
C VAL A 76 -11.42 7.27 -1.72
N LYS A 77 -10.42 8.13 -1.56
CA LYS A 77 -9.61 8.66 -2.65
C LYS A 77 -8.52 7.66 -3.03
N VAL A 78 -8.50 7.21 -4.28
CA VAL A 78 -7.46 6.32 -4.81
C VAL A 78 -6.43 7.11 -5.60
N VAL A 79 -5.15 6.92 -5.27
CA VAL A 79 -3.99 7.46 -5.98
C VAL A 79 -3.14 6.27 -6.45
N TYR A 80 -2.52 6.38 -7.61
CA TYR A 80 -1.64 5.34 -8.15
C TYR A 80 -0.22 5.86 -8.29
N THR A 81 0.79 5.02 -8.04
CA THR A 81 2.18 5.37 -8.35
C THR A 81 2.40 5.41 -9.86
N ARG A 82 1.71 4.56 -10.61
CA ARG A 82 1.66 4.55 -12.07
C ARG A 82 0.34 4.00 -12.59
N THR A 83 -0.09 4.50 -13.73
CA THR A 83 -1.29 4.02 -14.46
C THR A 83 -0.96 3.48 -15.85
N ARG A 84 0.32 3.48 -16.22
CA ARG A 84 0.84 2.99 -17.50
C ARG A 84 2.20 2.30 -17.29
N ASP A 85 2.75 1.72 -18.35
CA ASP A 85 4.04 1.03 -18.29
C ASP A 85 5.21 2.04 -18.30
N VAL A 86 5.50 2.61 -17.13
CA VAL A 86 6.61 3.53 -16.88
C VAL A 86 7.40 3.08 -15.66
N PHE A 87 8.70 3.34 -15.63
CA PHE A 87 9.56 3.11 -14.48
C PHE A 87 9.36 4.22 -13.45
N ILE A 88 9.17 3.84 -12.18
CA ILE A 88 9.12 4.76 -11.03
C ILE A 88 10.17 4.29 -10.03
N PRO A 89 11.16 5.13 -9.66
CA PRO A 89 12.15 4.83 -8.63
C PRO A 89 11.51 4.43 -7.30
N LEU A 90 12.16 3.58 -6.50
CA LEU A 90 11.55 3.06 -5.26
C LEU A 90 11.21 4.16 -4.26
N ASN A 91 12.13 5.14 -4.06
CA ASN A 91 11.85 6.26 -3.17
C ASN A 91 10.68 7.13 -3.66
N ARG A 92 10.57 7.32 -5.01
CA ARG A 92 9.49 8.14 -5.58
C ARG A 92 8.11 7.54 -5.33
N ARG A 93 8.00 6.22 -5.24
CA ARG A 93 6.74 5.53 -4.88
C ARG A 93 6.27 5.91 -3.48
N ALA A 94 7.20 5.89 -2.51
CA ALA A 94 6.91 6.33 -1.15
C ALA A 94 6.63 7.85 -1.06
N GLU A 95 7.38 8.67 -1.82
CA GLU A 95 7.13 10.11 -1.90
C GLU A 95 5.71 10.41 -2.43
N ILE A 96 5.24 9.72 -3.48
CA ILE A 96 3.87 9.87 -3.99
C ILE A 96 2.85 9.59 -2.88
N ALA A 97 3.09 8.57 -2.04
CA ALA A 97 2.20 8.27 -0.92
C ALA A 97 2.23 9.38 0.14
N ASN A 98 3.41 9.89 0.46
CA ASN A 98 3.58 10.96 1.46
C ASN A 98 3.00 12.30 0.94
N ASP A 99 3.24 12.65 -0.32
CA ASP A 99 2.69 13.86 -0.96
C ASP A 99 1.15 13.82 -0.98
N ALA A 100 0.58 12.64 -1.24
CA ALA A 100 -0.86 12.40 -1.20
C ALA A 100 -1.43 12.37 0.23
N LYS A 101 -0.59 12.41 1.27
CA LYS A 101 -0.97 12.21 2.68
C LYS A 101 -1.76 10.90 2.85
N ALA A 102 -1.25 9.82 2.29
CA ALA A 102 -1.90 8.52 2.27
C ALA A 102 -2.21 8.04 3.69
N ASP A 103 -3.41 7.52 3.87
CA ASP A 103 -3.81 6.79 5.07
C ASP A 103 -3.48 5.30 4.95
N LEU A 104 -3.23 4.81 3.70
CA LEU A 104 -2.81 3.45 3.41
C LEU A 104 -2.00 3.39 2.11
N PHE A 105 -0.88 2.65 2.13
CA PHE A 105 -0.09 2.32 0.94
C PHE A 105 -0.12 0.82 0.68
N ILE A 106 -0.49 0.43 -0.54
CA ILE A 106 -0.60 -0.96 -0.99
C ILE A 106 0.33 -1.18 -2.18
N SER A 107 1.38 -1.98 -2.02
CA SER A 107 2.24 -2.37 -3.13
C SER A 107 1.87 -3.77 -3.64
N ILE A 108 1.75 -3.91 -4.96
CA ILE A 108 1.30 -5.13 -5.63
C ILE A 108 2.42 -5.71 -6.47
N HIS A 109 2.73 -6.97 -6.17
CA HIS A 109 3.75 -7.76 -6.85
C HIS A 109 3.23 -9.15 -7.22
N THR A 110 3.91 -9.79 -8.17
CA THR A 110 3.55 -11.13 -8.65
C THR A 110 4.83 -11.93 -8.91
N ASN A 111 5.51 -12.33 -7.84
CA ASN A 111 6.81 -13.00 -7.93
C ASN A 111 6.72 -14.38 -8.57
N ALA A 112 7.69 -14.70 -9.42
CA ALA A 112 8.01 -16.07 -9.80
C ALA A 112 9.11 -16.64 -8.89
N LEU A 113 8.95 -17.88 -8.46
CA LEU A 113 10.04 -18.60 -7.81
C LEU A 113 10.91 -19.25 -8.88
N ALA A 114 12.17 -18.82 -8.99
CA ALA A 114 13.09 -19.22 -10.07
C ALA A 114 13.19 -20.74 -10.25
N ASN A 115 13.11 -21.51 -9.18
CA ASN A 115 13.32 -22.96 -9.18
C ASN A 115 12.06 -23.78 -8.89
N ASN A 116 10.89 -23.16 -8.81
CA ASN A 116 9.65 -23.87 -8.47
C ASN A 116 8.51 -23.49 -9.43
N ARG A 117 8.40 -24.25 -10.51
CA ARG A 117 7.35 -24.07 -11.53
C ARG A 117 5.94 -24.43 -11.05
N THR A 118 5.82 -25.01 -9.88
CA THR A 118 4.52 -25.41 -9.29
C THR A 118 4.09 -24.51 -8.14
N ALA A 119 4.86 -23.48 -7.82
CA ALA A 119 4.55 -22.55 -6.76
C ALA A 119 3.20 -21.86 -7.00
N LYS A 120 2.32 -21.96 -6.00
CA LYS A 120 0.98 -21.38 -5.99
C LYS A 120 0.76 -20.66 -4.67
N GLY A 121 -0.17 -19.72 -4.67
CA GLY A 121 -0.62 -19.09 -3.43
C GLY A 121 -0.38 -17.59 -3.42
N ALA A 122 -0.67 -17.01 -2.27
CA ALA A 122 -0.45 -15.60 -1.98
C ALA A 122 0.23 -15.45 -0.62
N SER A 123 1.09 -14.47 -0.50
CA SER A 123 1.69 -14.02 0.75
C SER A 123 1.52 -12.50 0.87
N THR A 124 1.44 -12.03 2.09
CA THR A 124 1.39 -10.59 2.37
C THR A 124 2.58 -10.22 3.24
N TRP A 125 3.17 -9.08 3.00
CA TRP A 125 4.43 -8.69 3.59
C TRP A 125 4.32 -7.29 4.20
N THR A 126 4.98 -7.09 5.33
CA THR A 126 5.12 -5.79 5.97
C THR A 126 6.58 -5.42 6.12
N LEU A 127 6.85 -4.15 6.38
CA LEU A 127 8.20 -3.70 6.69
C LEU A 127 8.66 -4.35 7.99
N GLY A 128 9.92 -4.73 8.06
CA GLY A 128 10.54 -5.29 9.26
C GLY A 128 11.76 -6.15 8.94
N LEU A 129 12.29 -6.79 9.98
CA LEU A 129 13.42 -7.71 9.83
C LEU A 129 12.99 -9.00 9.14
N ALA A 130 13.78 -9.45 8.19
CA ALA A 130 13.60 -10.75 7.56
C ALA A 130 13.87 -11.88 8.57
N LYS A 131 12.86 -12.68 8.88
CA LYS A 131 12.95 -13.78 9.87
C LYS A 131 13.57 -15.06 9.31
N SER A 132 13.97 -15.06 8.05
CA SER A 132 14.65 -16.19 7.39
C SER A 132 15.46 -15.72 6.19
N ASP A 133 16.44 -16.52 5.78
CA ASP A 133 17.24 -16.24 4.58
C ASP A 133 16.35 -16.15 3.33
N ALA A 134 15.32 -16.98 3.24
CA ALA A 134 14.37 -16.92 2.13
C ALA A 134 13.64 -15.57 2.05
N ASN A 135 13.28 -15.00 3.20
CA ASN A 135 12.65 -13.66 3.25
C ASN A 135 13.66 -12.57 2.89
N LEU A 136 14.91 -12.69 3.34
CA LEU A 136 15.98 -11.77 3.00
C LEU A 136 16.24 -11.79 1.48
N GLU A 137 16.30 -12.96 0.86
CA GLU A 137 16.53 -13.08 -0.58
C GLU A 137 15.39 -12.48 -1.41
N VAL A 138 14.14 -12.52 -0.92
CA VAL A 138 13.05 -11.77 -1.54
C VAL A 138 13.31 -10.27 -1.47
N ALA A 139 13.65 -9.74 -0.29
CA ALA A 139 13.95 -8.31 -0.13
C ALA A 139 15.14 -7.86 -1.00
N LYS A 140 16.22 -8.64 -1.05
CA LYS A 140 17.38 -8.35 -1.90
C LYS A 140 16.98 -8.23 -3.37
N ARG A 141 16.21 -9.18 -3.87
CA ARG A 141 15.75 -9.17 -5.26
C ARG A 141 14.89 -7.95 -5.57
N GLU A 142 13.91 -7.64 -4.72
CA GLU A 142 13.03 -6.50 -4.93
C GLU A 142 13.77 -5.16 -4.80
N ASN A 143 14.68 -5.05 -3.84
CA ASN A 143 15.48 -3.83 -3.66
C ASN A 143 16.57 -3.66 -4.73
N SER A 144 16.98 -4.74 -5.41
CA SER A 144 18.00 -4.66 -6.47
C SER A 144 17.58 -3.78 -7.65
N VAL A 145 16.30 -3.45 -7.75
CA VAL A 145 15.76 -2.53 -8.76
C VAL A 145 16.38 -1.13 -8.67
N ILE A 146 16.92 -0.72 -7.51
CA ILE A 146 17.65 0.56 -7.38
C ILE A 146 18.88 0.62 -8.30
N LEU A 147 19.45 -0.52 -8.66
CA LEU A 147 20.60 -0.58 -9.58
C LEU A 147 20.27 -0.12 -11.01
N TYR A 148 18.98 -0.01 -11.36
CA TYR A 148 18.53 0.61 -12.60
C TYR A 148 18.45 2.14 -12.55
N GLU A 149 18.58 2.73 -11.34
CA GLU A 149 18.56 4.18 -11.14
C GLU A 149 19.96 4.75 -11.31
N SER A 150 20.12 5.78 -12.16
CA SER A 150 21.45 6.36 -12.49
C SER A 150 22.13 7.01 -11.29
N ASP A 151 21.35 7.47 -10.30
CA ASP A 151 21.79 8.18 -9.10
C ASP A 151 21.68 7.33 -7.81
N TYR A 152 21.53 6.00 -7.95
CA TYR A 152 21.27 5.13 -6.80
C TYR A 152 22.32 5.24 -5.69
N LYS A 153 23.60 5.44 -6.04
CA LYS A 153 24.69 5.57 -5.05
C LYS A 153 24.51 6.77 -4.12
N THR A 154 24.02 7.88 -4.66
CA THR A 154 23.74 9.09 -3.88
C THR A 154 22.44 8.98 -3.14
N ARG A 155 21.40 8.49 -3.80
CA ARG A 155 20.03 8.41 -3.28
C ARG A 155 19.88 7.38 -2.15
N TYR A 156 20.60 6.27 -2.26
CA TYR A 156 20.59 5.18 -1.25
C TYR A 156 21.98 5.03 -0.63
N ALA A 157 22.63 6.15 -0.31
CA ALA A 157 23.99 6.15 0.21
C ALA A 157 24.16 5.17 1.38
N GLY A 158 25.20 4.33 1.31
CA GLY A 158 25.49 3.32 2.34
C GLY A 158 24.62 2.05 2.26
N PHE A 159 23.66 1.94 1.32
CA PHE A 159 22.86 0.74 1.15
C PHE A 159 23.30 -0.05 -0.10
N ASN A 160 23.72 -1.30 0.12
CA ASN A 160 23.98 -2.27 -0.94
C ASN A 160 22.86 -3.33 -0.95
N PRO A 161 22.01 -3.41 -2.00
CA PRO A 161 20.89 -4.34 -2.03
C PRO A 161 21.31 -5.82 -2.01
N ASN A 162 22.57 -6.12 -2.35
CA ASN A 162 23.09 -7.49 -2.38
C ASN A 162 23.78 -7.92 -1.08
N SER A 163 24.05 -6.97 -0.14
CA SER A 163 24.72 -7.26 1.13
C SER A 163 23.67 -7.48 2.23
N ALA A 164 23.81 -8.57 3.00
CA ALA A 164 22.95 -8.85 4.14
C ALA A 164 23.09 -7.79 5.23
N GLU A 165 24.30 -7.25 5.42
CA GLU A 165 24.62 -6.22 6.41
C GLU A 165 23.79 -4.95 6.20
N SER A 166 23.50 -4.59 4.94
CA SER A 166 22.67 -3.43 4.62
C SER A 166 21.23 -3.55 5.15
N TYR A 167 20.77 -4.77 5.40
CA TYR A 167 19.42 -5.02 5.92
C TYR A 167 19.33 -4.96 7.44
N ILE A 168 20.47 -4.93 8.16
CA ILE A 168 20.47 -4.81 9.62
C ILE A 168 19.80 -3.50 10.07
N ILE A 169 19.90 -2.43 9.27
CA ILE A 169 19.23 -1.15 9.58
C ILE A 169 17.72 -1.31 9.81
N PHE A 170 17.08 -2.28 9.15
CA PHE A 170 15.65 -2.52 9.31
C PHE A 170 15.29 -3.14 10.67
N GLU A 171 16.25 -3.72 11.38
CA GLU A 171 16.09 -4.22 12.74
C GLU A 171 15.86 -3.08 13.74
N PHE A 172 16.51 -1.95 13.51
CA PHE A 172 16.43 -0.77 14.38
C PHE A 172 15.31 0.20 13.98
N MET A 173 14.63 -0.05 12.87
CA MET A 173 13.50 0.78 12.45
C MET A 173 12.24 0.41 13.22
N GLN A 174 11.82 1.32 14.12
CA GLN A 174 10.50 1.24 14.72
C GLN A 174 9.46 1.79 13.72
N ASP A 175 8.72 0.90 13.09
CA ASP A 175 7.57 1.31 12.29
C ASP A 175 6.39 1.62 13.20
N LYS A 176 6.05 2.91 13.29
CA LYS A 176 4.91 3.42 14.04
C LYS A 176 3.60 2.70 13.68
N TYR A 177 3.48 2.24 12.45
CA TYR A 177 2.28 1.62 11.91
C TYR A 177 2.38 0.09 11.79
N MET A 178 3.43 -0.52 12.33
CA MET A 178 3.67 -1.96 12.18
C MET A 178 2.46 -2.81 12.62
N SER A 179 1.88 -2.51 13.77
CA SER A 179 0.72 -3.26 14.28
C SER A 179 -0.47 -3.20 13.31
N GLN A 180 -0.76 -2.01 12.77
CA GLN A 180 -1.84 -1.81 11.80
C GLN A 180 -1.52 -2.50 10.47
N SER A 181 -0.28 -2.40 10.01
CA SER A 181 0.21 -3.05 8.78
C SER A 181 0.08 -4.57 8.87
N VAL A 182 0.53 -5.18 9.98
CA VAL A 182 0.42 -6.63 10.22
C VAL A 182 -1.04 -7.07 10.36
N HIS A 183 -1.87 -6.30 11.06
CA HIS A 183 -3.30 -6.59 11.19
C HIS A 183 -3.99 -6.60 9.81
N LEU A 184 -3.78 -5.57 9.01
CA LEU A 184 -4.34 -5.49 7.65
C LEU A 184 -3.81 -6.61 6.75
N ALA A 185 -2.50 -6.89 6.78
CA ALA A 185 -1.90 -7.99 6.05
C ALA A 185 -2.54 -9.35 6.41
N SER A 186 -2.86 -9.55 7.69
CA SER A 186 -3.53 -10.75 8.17
C SER A 186 -4.96 -10.87 7.65
N LEU A 187 -5.70 -9.76 7.59
CA LEU A 187 -7.04 -9.72 7.01
C LEU A 187 -7.01 -10.04 5.50
N VAL A 188 -6.09 -9.43 4.75
CA VAL A 188 -5.89 -9.70 3.32
C VAL A 188 -5.57 -11.18 3.11
N GLN A 189 -4.67 -11.75 3.91
CA GLN A 189 -4.28 -13.15 3.81
C GLN A 189 -5.45 -14.10 4.14
N LYS A 190 -6.27 -13.76 5.15
CA LYS A 190 -7.50 -14.48 5.48
C LYS A 190 -8.47 -14.51 4.28
N HIS A 191 -8.62 -13.39 3.56
CA HIS A 191 -9.46 -13.33 2.36
C HIS A 191 -8.86 -14.10 1.19
N PHE A 192 -7.56 -14.08 0.96
CA PHE A 192 -6.91 -14.93 -0.03
C PHE A 192 -7.22 -16.41 0.20
N ARG A 193 -7.16 -16.88 1.45
CA ARG A 193 -7.47 -18.26 1.81
C ARG A 193 -8.95 -18.57 1.68
N ASN A 194 -9.80 -17.80 2.36
CA ASN A 194 -11.21 -18.16 2.57
C ASN A 194 -12.09 -17.78 1.38
N THR A 195 -11.89 -16.61 0.79
CA THR A 195 -12.72 -16.08 -0.30
C THR A 195 -12.17 -16.47 -1.67
N CYS A 196 -10.87 -16.24 -1.88
CA CYS A 196 -10.23 -16.54 -3.16
C CYS A 196 -9.76 -17.99 -3.29
N ARG A 197 -9.85 -18.80 -2.22
CA ARG A 197 -9.42 -20.20 -2.15
C ARG A 197 -7.98 -20.40 -2.64
N ARG A 198 -7.12 -19.43 -2.38
CA ARG A 198 -5.70 -19.50 -2.70
C ARG A 198 -4.93 -20.22 -1.59
N VAL A 199 -3.83 -20.87 -1.96
CA VAL A 199 -2.90 -21.39 -0.97
C VAL A 199 -2.37 -20.22 -0.14
N ASP A 200 -2.57 -20.30 1.17
CA ASP A 200 -2.11 -19.32 2.14
C ASP A 200 -0.62 -19.54 2.41
N ARG A 201 0.20 -18.55 2.06
CA ARG A 201 1.63 -18.55 2.32
C ARG A 201 2.03 -17.68 3.51
N GLY A 202 1.05 -17.12 4.22
CA GLY A 202 1.25 -16.36 5.45
C GLY A 202 1.59 -14.89 5.26
N VAL A 203 1.74 -14.25 6.41
CA VAL A 203 2.23 -12.88 6.55
C VAL A 203 3.70 -12.92 6.91
N HIS A 204 4.53 -12.16 6.21
CA HIS A 204 5.97 -12.09 6.39
C HIS A 204 6.44 -10.66 6.64
N GLN A 205 7.69 -10.54 7.09
CA GLN A 205 8.38 -9.26 7.23
C GLN A 205 9.69 -9.29 6.46
N ALA A 206 10.04 -8.16 5.84
CA ALA A 206 11.35 -7.97 5.23
C ALA A 206 11.65 -6.48 5.01
N GLY A 207 12.92 -6.15 4.80
CA GLY A 207 13.43 -4.81 4.61
C GLY A 207 13.20 -4.27 3.19
N PHE A 208 11.97 -4.04 2.80
CA PHE A 208 11.65 -3.44 1.50
C PHE A 208 11.83 -1.93 1.51
N LEU A 209 12.71 -1.42 0.64
CA LEU A 209 12.97 0.02 0.51
C LEU A 209 11.71 0.81 0.15
N VAL A 210 10.85 0.24 -0.70
CA VAL A 210 9.59 0.89 -1.11
C VAL A 210 8.65 1.14 0.07
N LEU A 211 8.72 0.34 1.12
CA LEU A 211 7.91 0.50 2.32
C LEU A 211 8.58 1.39 3.38
N LYS A 212 9.94 1.49 3.35
CA LYS A 212 10.74 2.18 4.37
C LYS A 212 10.37 3.64 4.55
N ALA A 213 10.12 4.34 3.46
CA ALA A 213 9.92 5.80 3.46
C ALA A 213 8.44 6.21 3.53
N SER A 214 7.50 5.28 3.65
CA SER A 214 6.08 5.59 3.76
C SER A 214 5.72 6.04 5.17
N ALA A 215 4.99 7.15 5.28
CA ALA A 215 4.45 7.69 6.52
C ALA A 215 3.04 7.18 6.85
N SER A 216 2.62 6.05 6.30
CA SER A 216 1.31 5.42 6.49
C SER A 216 1.44 3.92 6.73
N PRO A 217 0.40 3.22 7.24
CA PRO A 217 0.35 1.76 7.24
C PRO A 217 0.62 1.22 5.85
N VAL A 218 1.48 0.22 5.74
CA VAL A 218 1.96 -0.33 4.47
C VAL A 218 1.86 -1.84 4.45
N PHE A 219 1.49 -2.40 3.31
CA PHE A 219 1.72 -3.81 3.05
C PHE A 219 2.03 -4.04 1.57
N TRP A 220 2.71 -5.13 1.31
CA TRP A 220 3.10 -5.61 0.01
C TRP A 220 2.44 -6.97 -0.24
N SER A 221 1.63 -7.07 -1.29
CA SER A 221 0.92 -8.30 -1.62
C SER A 221 1.63 -9.02 -2.75
N ASN A 222 1.89 -10.29 -2.55
CA ASN A 222 2.50 -11.16 -3.54
C ASN A 222 1.57 -12.32 -3.90
N SER A 223 1.20 -12.43 -5.16
CA SER A 223 0.52 -13.59 -5.69
C SER A 223 1.43 -14.33 -6.66
N ALA A 224 1.91 -15.51 -6.29
CA ALA A 224 2.75 -16.31 -7.15
C ALA A 224 2.03 -16.67 -8.46
N LEU A 225 2.72 -16.41 -9.59
CA LEU A 225 2.26 -16.86 -10.91
C LEU A 225 2.26 -18.39 -10.95
N SER A 226 1.12 -18.98 -11.28
CA SER A 226 1.11 -20.36 -11.72
C SER A 226 1.70 -20.45 -13.12
N PRO A 227 2.65 -21.35 -13.38
CA PRO A 227 3.19 -21.54 -14.73
C PRO A 227 2.18 -22.16 -15.70
N HIS A 228 0.97 -22.49 -15.25
CA HIS A 228 -0.07 -23.10 -16.09
C HIS A 228 -0.82 -22.03 -16.92
N PRO A 229 -0.81 -22.12 -18.26
CA PRO A 229 -1.41 -21.12 -19.15
C PRO A 229 -2.92 -20.94 -18.97
N LYS A 230 -3.63 -21.91 -18.40
CA LYS A 230 -5.10 -21.89 -18.22
C LYS A 230 -5.57 -21.26 -16.90
N LYS A 231 -4.66 -20.86 -15.97
CA LYS A 231 -5.03 -20.38 -14.63
C LYS A 231 -4.55 -18.95 -14.31
N ASN A 232 -4.02 -18.23 -15.30
CA ASN A 232 -3.65 -16.81 -15.14
C ASN A 232 -4.84 -15.88 -15.46
N VAL A 233 -6.07 -16.34 -15.27
CA VAL A 233 -7.24 -15.46 -15.27
C VAL A 233 -7.44 -15.01 -13.84
N ILE A 234 -7.09 -13.77 -13.58
CA ILE A 234 -7.47 -13.00 -12.38
C ILE A 234 -8.83 -12.37 -12.65
#